data_0e3bc62663e63971dfac016aae43089d
#
_entry.id   0e3bc62663e63971dfac016aae43089d
#
_cell.length_a   1.000
_cell.length_b   1.000
_cell.length_c   1.000
_cell.angle_alpha   90.00
_cell.angle_beta   90.00
_cell.angle_gamma   90.00
#
_symmetry.space_group_name_H-M   'P 1'
#
loop_
_entity.id
_entity.type
_entity.pdbx_description
1 polymer ?
#
loop_
_entity_poly.entity_id
_entity_poly.type
_entity_poly.pdbx_seq_one_letter_code
_entity_poly.pdbx_strand_id
1 'polypeptide(L)'
;MTTLEDEVRKLAVLFEEEERVLVAYLFGSYARGLETPRSDVDIAVLLSEVPERPLEYYLRLERELAEVLERDVDLVFLNDAPPLLRYQVIKYGRLLFSRDERVRVMFEAKSLCEYLDFSRVLKRYDECFVRRILA
;
A
#
# COMPACT_ATOMS: atom_id res chain seq x y z
N MET A 1 -15.24 2.12 22.48
CA MET A 1 -14.10 2.55 21.65
C MET A 1 -13.52 1.38 20.89
N THR A 2 -13.40 1.52 19.59
CA THR A 2 -12.73 0.50 18.76
C THR A 2 -11.23 0.69 18.84
N THR A 3 -10.51 -0.37 19.20
CA THR A 3 -9.04 -0.35 19.18
C THR A 3 -8.54 -0.57 17.75
N LEU A 4 -7.26 -0.26 17.52
CA LEU A 4 -6.63 -0.54 16.21
C LEU A 4 -6.74 -2.01 15.85
N GLU A 5 -6.58 -2.90 16.82
CA GLU A 5 -6.71 -4.35 16.60
C GLU A 5 -8.12 -4.74 16.14
N ASP A 6 -9.16 -4.12 16.71
CA ASP A 6 -10.55 -4.35 16.31
C ASP A 6 -10.78 -3.86 14.87
N GLU A 7 -10.23 -2.71 14.51
CA GLU A 7 -10.31 -2.17 13.16
C GLU A 7 -9.62 -3.08 12.16
N VAL A 8 -8.43 -3.60 12.50
CA VAL A 8 -7.67 -4.54 11.67
C VAL A 8 -8.48 -5.81 11.41
N ARG A 9 -9.13 -6.34 12.45
CA ARG A 9 -9.97 -7.54 12.31
C ARG A 9 -11.16 -7.31 11.38
N LYS A 10 -11.83 -6.17 11.51
CA LYS A 10 -12.95 -5.81 10.64
C LYS A 10 -12.51 -5.70 9.19
N LEU A 11 -11.37 -5.09 8.96
CA LEU A 11 -10.81 -4.95 7.60
C LEU A 11 -10.44 -6.31 7.02
N ALA A 12 -9.85 -7.19 7.82
CA ALA A 12 -9.49 -8.54 7.36
C ALA A 12 -10.73 -9.31 6.89
N VAL A 13 -11.84 -9.20 7.63
CA VAL A 13 -13.10 -9.84 7.24
C VAL A 13 -13.62 -9.29 5.91
N LEU A 14 -13.56 -7.97 5.73
CA LEU A 14 -13.96 -7.33 4.49
C LEU A 14 -13.11 -7.82 3.32
N PHE A 15 -11.80 -7.89 3.49
CA PHE A 15 -10.89 -8.32 2.42
C PHE A 15 -11.05 -9.81 2.08
N GLU A 16 -11.41 -10.65 3.05
CA GLU A 16 -11.71 -12.04 2.76
C GLU A 16 -12.84 -12.19 1.74
N GLU A 17 -13.84 -11.34 1.82
CA GLU A 17 -14.99 -11.34 0.92
C GLU A 17 -14.69 -10.70 -0.43
N GLU A 18 -13.63 -9.87 -0.51
CA GLU A 18 -13.20 -9.24 -1.76
C GLU A 18 -12.18 -10.13 -2.48
N GLU A 19 -12.70 -11.01 -3.36
CA GLU A 19 -11.88 -12.04 -4.03
C GLU A 19 -10.70 -11.47 -4.82
N ARG A 20 -10.80 -10.26 -5.34
CA ARG A 20 -9.72 -9.62 -6.11
C ARG A 20 -8.56 -9.16 -5.26
N VAL A 21 -8.76 -8.94 -3.96
CA VAL A 21 -7.69 -8.48 -3.08
C VAL A 21 -6.81 -9.66 -2.70
N LEU A 22 -5.54 -9.60 -3.08
CA LEU A 22 -4.54 -10.61 -2.73
C LEU A 22 -3.82 -10.26 -1.45
N VAL A 23 -3.45 -8.99 -1.28
CA VAL A 23 -2.73 -8.50 -0.10
C VAL A 23 -3.22 -7.10 0.22
N ALA A 24 -3.28 -6.76 1.50
CA ALA A 24 -3.64 -5.43 1.95
C ALA A 24 -2.73 -4.98 3.09
N TYR A 25 -2.35 -3.71 3.06
CA TYR A 25 -1.48 -3.08 4.05
C TYR A 25 -2.09 -1.80 4.58
N LEU A 26 -1.85 -1.56 5.87
CA LEU A 26 -2.07 -0.26 6.50
C LEU A 26 -0.75 0.49 6.46
N PHE A 27 -0.74 1.73 5.98
CA PHE A 27 0.50 2.49 5.91
C PHE A 27 0.29 3.96 6.32
N GLY A 28 1.31 4.79 6.18
CA GLY A 28 1.25 6.18 6.55
C GLY A 28 1.27 6.40 8.07
N SER A 29 0.64 7.47 8.53
CA SER A 29 0.67 7.88 9.94
C SER A 29 0.05 6.84 10.88
N TYR A 30 -1.00 6.17 10.43
CA TYR A 30 -1.69 5.16 11.23
C TYR A 30 -0.80 3.96 11.55
N ALA A 31 -0.06 3.47 10.56
CA ALA A 31 0.84 2.34 10.75
C ALA A 31 2.03 2.68 11.66
N ARG A 32 2.41 3.96 11.70
CA ARG A 32 3.55 4.44 12.51
C ARG A 32 3.13 4.89 13.92
N GLY A 33 1.85 4.79 14.26
CA GLY A 33 1.36 5.26 15.55
C GLY A 33 1.34 6.78 15.69
N LEU A 34 1.38 7.50 14.58
CA LEU A 34 1.37 8.96 14.53
C LEU A 34 -0.02 9.53 14.22
N GLU A 35 -1.03 8.67 14.22
CA GLU A 35 -2.40 9.05 13.91
C GLU A 35 -2.99 10.04 14.91
N THR A 36 -3.80 10.92 14.38
CA THR A 36 -4.66 11.81 15.17
C THR A 36 -6.11 11.44 14.85
N PRO A 37 -7.09 11.90 15.66
CA PRO A 37 -8.50 11.63 15.36
C PRO A 37 -8.96 12.14 13.99
N ARG A 38 -8.20 13.03 13.37
CA ARG A 38 -8.52 13.63 12.06
C ARG A 38 -7.68 13.04 10.93
N SER A 39 -6.74 12.12 11.22
CA SER A 39 -5.92 11.52 10.20
C SER A 39 -6.74 10.58 9.31
N ASP A 40 -6.52 10.66 7.99
CA ASP A 40 -7.05 9.69 7.06
C ASP A 40 -6.31 8.38 7.29
N VAL A 41 -7.01 7.29 6.99
CA VAL A 41 -6.41 5.96 7.08
C VAL A 41 -5.90 5.58 5.69
N ASP A 42 -4.60 5.34 5.57
CA ASP A 42 -3.96 4.98 4.32
C ASP A 42 -3.93 3.46 4.17
N ILE A 43 -4.61 2.94 3.15
CA ILE A 43 -4.69 1.50 2.87
C ILE A 43 -4.20 1.24 1.46
N ALA A 44 -3.31 0.27 1.32
CA ALA A 44 -2.79 -0.16 0.03
C ALA A 44 -3.19 -1.61 -0.22
N VAL A 45 -3.68 -1.91 -1.42
CA VAL A 45 -4.10 -3.25 -1.79
C VAL A 45 -3.44 -3.69 -3.08
N LEU A 46 -3.08 -4.97 -3.15
CA LEU A 46 -2.64 -5.62 -4.38
C LEU A 46 -3.81 -6.44 -4.92
N LEU A 47 -4.21 -6.16 -6.14
CA LEU A 47 -5.30 -6.86 -6.81
C LEU A 47 -4.76 -7.97 -7.71
N SER A 48 -5.53 -9.06 -7.84
CA SER A 48 -5.20 -10.18 -8.74
C SER A 48 -5.19 -9.74 -10.20
N GLU A 49 -6.05 -8.81 -10.55
CA GLU A 49 -6.15 -8.24 -11.90
C GLU A 49 -6.77 -6.85 -11.83
N VAL A 50 -6.49 -6.04 -12.84
CA VAL A 50 -7.10 -4.72 -12.96
C VAL A 50 -8.58 -4.91 -13.31
N PRO A 51 -9.52 -4.31 -12.55
CA PRO A 51 -10.94 -4.42 -12.86
C PRO A 51 -11.28 -3.79 -14.21
N GLU A 52 -12.36 -4.26 -14.85
CA GLU A 52 -12.84 -3.67 -16.10
C GLU A 52 -13.20 -2.20 -15.94
N ARG A 53 -13.74 -1.84 -14.78
CA ARG A 53 -14.09 -0.46 -14.43
C ARG A 53 -13.31 -0.05 -13.16
N PRO A 54 -12.04 0.32 -13.33
CA PRO A 54 -11.17 0.57 -12.17
C PRO A 54 -11.67 1.67 -11.24
N LEU A 55 -12.20 2.75 -11.80
CA LEU A 55 -12.68 3.87 -11.00
C LEU A 55 -13.91 3.49 -10.17
N GLU A 56 -14.86 2.77 -10.76
CA GLU A 56 -16.04 2.31 -10.04
C GLU A 56 -15.66 1.35 -8.91
N TYR A 57 -14.75 0.43 -9.19
CA TYR A 57 -14.23 -0.51 -8.19
C TYR A 57 -13.53 0.24 -7.05
N TYR A 58 -12.67 1.19 -7.39
CA TYR A 58 -11.95 2.02 -6.44
C TYR A 58 -12.92 2.74 -5.49
N LEU A 59 -13.90 3.45 -6.06
CA LEU A 59 -14.84 4.22 -5.26
C LEU A 59 -15.72 3.34 -4.37
N ARG A 60 -16.13 2.18 -4.86
CA ARG A 60 -16.90 1.22 -4.07
C ARG A 60 -16.08 0.69 -2.90
N LEU A 61 -14.86 0.24 -3.16
CA LEU A 61 -14.00 -0.31 -2.12
C LEU A 61 -13.63 0.75 -1.09
N GLU A 62 -13.27 1.94 -1.55
CA GLU A 62 -12.96 3.08 -0.66
C GLU A 62 -14.12 3.38 0.27
N ARG A 63 -15.33 3.45 -0.27
CA ARG A 63 -16.54 3.70 0.52
C ARG A 63 -16.79 2.59 1.54
N GLU A 64 -16.66 1.33 1.13
CA GLU A 64 -16.85 0.19 2.04
C GLU A 64 -15.84 0.23 3.20
N LEU A 65 -14.59 0.53 2.89
CA LEU A 65 -13.55 0.65 3.91
C LEU A 65 -13.83 1.83 4.87
N ALA A 66 -14.24 2.96 4.32
CA ALA A 66 -14.58 4.14 5.11
C ALA A 66 -15.77 3.87 6.05
N GLU A 67 -16.76 3.14 5.57
CA GLU A 67 -17.91 2.76 6.40
C GLU A 67 -17.52 1.85 7.56
N VAL A 68 -16.63 0.88 7.31
CA VAL A 68 -16.14 -0.03 8.34
C VAL A 68 -15.35 0.70 9.41
N LEU A 69 -14.50 1.64 9.00
CA LEU A 69 -13.62 2.38 9.91
C LEU A 69 -14.27 3.63 10.49
N GLU A 70 -15.39 4.07 9.92
CA GLU A 70 -16.04 5.35 10.29
C GLU A 70 -15.07 6.53 10.16
N ARG A 71 -14.20 6.48 9.14
CA ARG A 71 -13.17 7.48 8.85
C ARG A 71 -12.94 7.59 7.36
N ASP A 72 -12.37 8.70 6.95
CA ASP A 72 -11.91 8.86 5.58
C ASP A 72 -10.73 7.91 5.31
N VAL A 73 -10.78 7.24 4.18
CA VAL A 73 -9.77 6.27 3.77
C VAL A 73 -9.12 6.75 2.48
N ASP A 74 -7.80 6.69 2.44
CA ASP A 74 -7.01 6.94 1.25
C ASP A 74 -6.56 5.58 0.70
N LEU A 75 -7.14 5.16 -0.41
CA LEU A 75 -6.91 3.84 -0.99
C LEU A 75 -5.92 3.93 -2.14
N VAL A 76 -4.93 3.04 -2.14
CA VAL A 76 -3.94 2.94 -3.19
C VAL A 76 -3.91 1.51 -3.74
N PHE A 77 -3.90 1.37 -5.06
CA PHE A 77 -3.67 0.09 -5.71
C PHE A 77 -2.18 -0.08 -5.96
N LEU A 78 -1.59 -1.13 -5.38
CA LEU A 78 -0.16 -1.40 -5.51
C LEU A 78 0.22 -1.88 -6.90
N ASN A 79 -0.74 -2.33 -7.68
CA ASN A 79 -0.50 -2.81 -9.05
C ASN A 79 0.22 -1.79 -9.92
N ASP A 80 -0.16 -0.52 -9.80
CA ASP A 80 0.39 0.58 -10.60
C ASP A 80 1.23 1.56 -9.77
N ALA A 81 1.49 1.25 -8.51
CA ALA A 81 2.24 2.15 -7.63
C ALA A 81 3.72 2.22 -8.03
N PRO A 82 4.35 3.41 -7.93
CA PRO A 82 5.79 3.53 -8.19
C PRO A 82 6.64 2.69 -7.22
N PRO A 83 7.86 2.29 -7.62
CA PRO A 83 8.73 1.47 -6.77
C PRO A 83 8.97 2.04 -5.37
N LEU A 84 9.16 3.35 -5.27
CA LEU A 84 9.37 4.01 -3.95
C LEU A 84 8.16 3.83 -3.03
N LEU A 85 6.95 4.02 -3.56
CA LEU A 85 5.73 3.88 -2.77
C LEU A 85 5.53 2.43 -2.32
N ARG A 86 5.73 1.47 -3.22
CA ARG A 86 5.66 0.04 -2.89
C ARG A 86 6.65 -0.30 -1.77
N TYR A 87 7.88 0.19 -1.90
CA TYR A 87 8.90 -0.03 -0.87
C TYR A 87 8.48 0.53 0.49
N GLN A 88 7.97 1.76 0.52
CA GLN A 88 7.53 2.40 1.76
C GLN A 88 6.38 1.65 2.42
N VAL A 89 5.42 1.17 1.62
CA VAL A 89 4.30 0.39 2.14
C VAL A 89 4.79 -0.93 2.74
N ILE A 90 5.68 -1.62 2.06
CA ILE A 90 6.19 -2.93 2.52
C ILE A 90 7.05 -2.77 3.77
N LYS A 91 7.94 -1.78 3.78
CA LYS A 91 8.90 -1.59 4.87
C LYS A 91 8.25 -1.04 6.15
N TYR A 92 7.41 -0.04 6.01
CA TYR A 92 6.84 0.68 7.15
C TYR A 92 5.38 0.38 7.40
N GLY A 93 4.71 -0.27 6.48
CA GLY A 93 3.31 -0.60 6.61
C GLY A 93 3.08 -1.81 7.50
N ARG A 94 1.83 -1.99 7.87
CA ARG A 94 1.37 -3.15 8.63
C ARG A 94 0.52 -4.02 7.73
N LEU A 95 0.83 -5.31 7.66
CA LEU A 95 0.04 -6.27 6.91
C LEU A 95 -1.34 -6.42 7.53
N LEU A 96 -2.39 -6.16 6.75
CA LEU A 96 -3.78 -6.34 7.17
C LEU A 96 -4.36 -7.67 6.75
N PHE A 97 -4.00 -8.12 5.54
CA PHE A 97 -4.59 -9.31 4.93
C PHE A 97 -3.66 -9.88 3.87
N SER A 98 -3.57 -11.21 3.83
CA SER A 98 -2.84 -11.93 2.79
C SER A 98 -3.63 -13.17 2.42
N ARG A 99 -4.04 -13.27 1.16
CA ARG A 99 -4.82 -14.41 0.68
C ARG A 99 -3.93 -15.63 0.40
N ASP A 100 -2.71 -15.37 -0.09
CA ASP A 100 -1.73 -16.41 -0.37
C ASP A 100 -0.34 -15.89 -0.02
N GLU A 101 0.31 -16.54 0.95
CA GLU A 101 1.62 -16.12 1.43
C GLU A 101 2.70 -16.17 0.34
N ARG A 102 2.61 -17.10 -0.60
CA ARG A 102 3.55 -17.17 -1.72
C ARG A 102 3.45 -15.93 -2.60
N VAL A 103 2.22 -15.50 -2.89
CA VAL A 103 1.97 -14.30 -3.68
C VAL A 103 2.52 -13.08 -2.96
N ARG A 104 2.25 -12.98 -1.67
CA ARG A 104 2.74 -11.86 -0.85
C ARG A 104 4.26 -11.79 -0.85
N VAL A 105 4.93 -12.90 -0.56
CA VAL A 105 6.39 -12.97 -0.49
C VAL A 105 7.01 -12.62 -1.85
N MET A 106 6.46 -13.14 -2.94
CA MET A 106 6.95 -12.83 -4.28
C MET A 106 6.76 -11.36 -4.63
N PHE A 107 5.61 -10.79 -4.29
CA PHE A 107 5.33 -9.38 -4.52
C PHE A 107 6.30 -8.50 -3.74
N GLU A 108 6.52 -8.79 -2.46
CA GLU A 108 7.43 -8.03 -1.61
C GLU A 108 8.87 -8.11 -2.12
N ALA A 109 9.33 -9.31 -2.46
CA ALA A 109 10.68 -9.51 -3.00
C ALA A 109 10.88 -8.77 -4.32
N LYS A 110 9.93 -8.86 -5.24
CA LYS A 110 9.99 -8.14 -6.52
C LYS A 110 10.01 -6.64 -6.32
N SER A 111 9.17 -6.13 -5.43
CA SER A 111 9.08 -4.71 -5.14
C SER A 111 10.37 -4.17 -4.53
N LEU A 112 11.00 -4.93 -3.64
CA LEU A 112 12.30 -4.58 -3.07
C LEU A 112 13.38 -4.55 -4.13
N CYS A 113 13.42 -5.53 -5.03
CA CYS A 113 14.38 -5.57 -6.14
C CYS A 113 14.19 -4.37 -7.07
N GLU A 114 12.97 -4.04 -7.43
CA GLU A 114 12.66 -2.87 -8.26
C GLU A 114 13.11 -1.56 -7.61
N TYR A 115 12.90 -1.43 -6.31
CA TYR A 115 13.34 -0.26 -5.56
C TYR A 115 14.87 -0.14 -5.55
N LEU A 116 15.58 -1.24 -5.32
CA LEU A 116 17.04 -1.25 -5.32
C LEU A 116 17.61 -0.87 -6.68
N ASP A 117 17.05 -1.38 -7.76
CA ASP A 117 17.45 -1.02 -9.11
C ASP A 117 17.19 0.45 -9.41
N PHE A 118 16.02 0.94 -9.05
CA PHE A 118 15.65 2.34 -9.20
C PHE A 118 16.58 3.25 -8.39
N SER A 119 16.88 2.89 -7.15
CA SER A 119 17.81 3.63 -6.28
C SER A 119 19.20 3.72 -6.87
N ARG A 120 19.71 2.64 -7.48
CA ARG A 120 21.00 2.63 -8.16
C ARG A 120 21.03 3.57 -9.36
N VAL A 121 19.96 3.55 -10.16
CA VAL A 121 19.85 4.44 -11.33
C VAL A 121 19.84 5.89 -10.90
N LEU A 122 19.06 6.24 -9.89
CA LEU A 122 19.03 7.60 -9.35
C LEU A 122 20.40 8.04 -8.83
N LYS A 123 21.07 7.17 -8.12
CA LYS A 123 22.41 7.47 -7.58
C LYS A 123 23.41 7.75 -8.71
N ARG A 124 23.41 6.92 -9.74
CA ARG A 124 24.26 7.14 -10.91
C ARG A 124 23.94 8.44 -11.62
N TYR A 125 22.67 8.76 -11.77
CA TYR A 125 22.24 9.99 -12.39
C TYR A 125 22.73 11.20 -11.60
N ASP A 126 22.55 11.18 -10.29
CA ASP A 126 23.01 12.24 -9.40
C ASP A 126 24.54 12.42 -9.46
N GLU A 127 25.29 11.34 -9.47
CA GLU A 127 26.76 11.38 -9.60
C GLU A 127 27.18 12.01 -10.93
N CYS A 128 26.53 11.62 -12.03
CA CYS A 128 26.82 12.19 -13.35
C CYS A 128 26.48 13.68 -13.40
N PHE A 129 25.37 14.07 -12.81
CA PHE A 129 24.94 15.46 -12.75
C PHE A 129 25.92 16.32 -11.94
N VAL A 130 26.36 15.84 -10.79
CA VAL A 130 27.33 16.51 -9.93
C VAL A 130 28.65 16.66 -10.68
N ARG A 131 29.10 15.63 -11.38
CA ARG A 131 30.35 15.71 -12.19
C ARG A 131 30.26 16.79 -13.26
N ARG A 132 29.10 16.93 -13.91
CA ARG A 132 28.90 17.98 -14.93
C ARG A 132 28.97 19.38 -14.33
N ILE A 133 28.44 19.55 -13.13
CA ILE A 133 28.44 20.85 -12.44
C ILE A 133 29.84 21.22 -11.97
N LEU A 134 30.60 20.23 -11.47
CA LEU A 134 31.93 20.45 -10.89
C LEU A 134 33.08 20.40 -11.91
N ALA A 135 32.79 19.99 -13.13
CA ALA A 135 33.82 19.89 -14.19
C ALA A 135 34.15 21.25 -14.82
#